data_d940c46c356729935a4e1117ffc97104
#
_entry.id   d940c46c356729935a4e1117ffc97104
#
_cell.length_a   1.000
_cell.length_b   1.000
_cell.length_c   1.000
_cell.angle_alpha   90.00
_cell.angle_beta   90.00
_cell.angle_gamma   90.00
#
_symmetry.space_group_name_H-M   'P 1'
#
loop_
_entity.id
_entity.type
_entity.pdbx_description
1 polymer ?
#
loop_
_entity_poly.entity_id
_entity_poly.type
_entity_poly.pdbx_seq_one_letter_code
_entity_poly.pdbx_strand_id
1 'polypeptide(L)'
;TRLILGADGKDGKVAVSGWNKVTDLPLVDYICGYLCEGFTTVICTDISKDGMLSGPSVDLYREIIAKATSYGLMIRLIASGGVTSIQDLHELTACGCTGAIVGKALHEGLLTVKELSEFQKG
;
A
#
# COMPACT_ATOMS: atom_id res chain seq x y z
N THR A 1 3.68 21.39 -7.03
CA THR A 1 2.84 20.38 -6.36
C THR A 1 3.05 19.01 -6.99
N ARG A 2 3.32 18.04 -6.19
CA ARG A 2 3.41 16.64 -6.65
C ARG A 2 2.06 15.96 -6.48
N LEU A 3 1.70 15.18 -7.48
CA LEU A 3 0.46 14.40 -7.43
C LEU A 3 0.80 12.96 -6.99
N ILE A 4 -0.02 12.46 -6.08
CA ILE A 4 0.07 11.09 -5.59
C ILE A 4 -1.26 10.42 -5.91
N LEU A 5 -1.20 9.25 -6.54
CA LEU A 5 -2.41 8.48 -6.82
C LEU A 5 -2.86 7.76 -5.56
N GLY A 6 -4.10 7.98 -5.15
CA GLY A 6 -4.75 7.16 -4.13
C GLY A 6 -5.52 6.04 -4.82
N ALA A 7 -5.20 4.79 -4.49
CA ALA A 7 -5.85 3.63 -5.08
C ALA A 7 -6.33 2.70 -3.97
N ASP A 8 -7.64 2.57 -3.84
CA ASP A 8 -8.27 1.71 -2.85
C ASP A 8 -8.82 0.47 -3.52
N GLY A 9 -8.60 -0.67 -2.92
CA GLY A 9 -9.04 -1.93 -3.48
C GLY A 9 -9.59 -2.91 -2.45
N LYS A 10 -10.41 -3.82 -2.94
CA LYS A 10 -10.93 -4.95 -2.18
C LYS A 10 -10.97 -6.16 -3.09
N ASP A 11 -10.40 -7.26 -2.61
CA ASP A 11 -10.33 -8.51 -3.37
C ASP A 11 -9.71 -8.33 -4.77
N GLY A 12 -8.70 -7.45 -4.87
CA GLY A 12 -7.99 -7.17 -6.11
C GLY A 12 -8.71 -6.27 -7.09
N LYS A 13 -9.82 -5.65 -6.70
CA LYS A 13 -10.62 -4.74 -7.54
C LYS A 13 -10.70 -3.36 -6.94
N VAL A 14 -10.83 -2.34 -7.81
CA VAL A 14 -10.90 -0.95 -7.38
C VAL A 14 -12.18 -0.68 -6.61
N ALA A 15 -12.04 -0.05 -5.44
CA ALA A 15 -13.16 0.44 -4.63
C ALA A 15 -13.29 1.95 -4.80
N VAL A 16 -14.52 2.45 -4.90
CA VAL A 16 -14.84 3.85 -5.10
C VAL A 16 -15.96 4.30 -4.15
N SER A 17 -16.31 5.58 -4.24
CA SER A 17 -17.43 6.17 -3.47
C SER A 17 -17.26 5.99 -1.96
N GLY A 18 -16.06 6.30 -1.45
CA GLY A 18 -15.77 6.17 -0.03
C GLY A 18 -15.82 4.71 0.45
N TRP A 19 -15.44 3.79 -0.45
CA TRP A 19 -15.43 2.33 -0.23
C TRP A 19 -16.82 1.68 -0.27
N ASN A 20 -17.86 2.44 -0.60
CA ASN A 20 -19.23 1.90 -0.66
C ASN A 20 -19.46 1.03 -1.89
N LYS A 21 -18.61 1.11 -2.89
CA LYS A 21 -18.75 0.35 -4.12
C LYS A 21 -17.43 -0.27 -4.55
N VAL A 22 -17.46 -1.57 -4.79
CA VAL A 22 -16.35 -2.30 -5.41
C VAL A 22 -16.68 -2.50 -6.88
N THR A 23 -15.76 -2.11 -7.75
CA THR A 23 -15.92 -2.24 -9.20
C THR A 23 -15.39 -3.59 -9.67
N ASP A 24 -15.57 -3.89 -10.98
CA ASP A 24 -14.94 -5.05 -11.60
C ASP A 24 -13.57 -4.76 -12.19
N LEU A 25 -13.07 -3.53 -12.02
CA LEU A 25 -11.79 -3.11 -12.56
C LEU A 25 -10.65 -3.67 -11.70
N PRO A 26 -9.72 -4.45 -12.28
CA PRO A 26 -8.56 -4.94 -11.54
C PRO A 26 -7.70 -3.80 -11.01
N LEU A 27 -7.35 -3.86 -9.74
CA LEU A 27 -6.57 -2.82 -9.08
C LEU A 27 -5.19 -2.67 -9.70
N VAL A 28 -4.53 -3.77 -10.04
CA VAL A 28 -3.19 -3.76 -10.65
C VAL A 28 -3.23 -3.03 -11.99
N ASP A 29 -4.22 -3.32 -12.84
CA ASP A 29 -4.37 -2.68 -14.15
C ASP A 29 -4.68 -1.19 -14.01
N TYR A 30 -5.54 -0.83 -13.06
CA TYR A 30 -5.86 0.56 -12.75
C TYR A 30 -4.60 1.36 -12.41
N ILE A 31 -3.81 0.83 -11.49
CA ILE A 31 -2.56 1.49 -11.05
C ILE A 31 -1.59 1.61 -12.22
N CYS A 32 -1.34 0.53 -12.95
CA CYS A 32 -0.43 0.53 -14.10
C CYS A 32 -0.87 1.53 -15.18
N GLY A 33 -2.16 1.66 -15.41
CA GLY A 33 -2.71 2.65 -16.35
C GLY A 33 -2.31 4.08 -15.98
N TYR A 34 -2.40 4.45 -14.70
CA TYR A 34 -2.01 5.78 -14.25
C TYR A 34 -0.50 5.97 -14.22
N LEU A 35 0.28 4.92 -13.95
CA LEU A 35 1.73 5.00 -14.06
C LEU A 35 2.16 5.30 -15.51
N CYS A 36 1.45 4.75 -16.49
CA CYS A 36 1.66 5.08 -17.91
C CYS A 36 1.38 6.55 -18.21
N GLU A 37 0.49 7.18 -17.46
CA GLU A 37 0.14 8.61 -17.60
C GLU A 37 1.11 9.54 -16.86
N GLY A 38 2.13 9.00 -16.21
CA GLY A 38 3.17 9.80 -15.55
C GLY A 38 3.13 9.83 -14.03
N PHE A 39 2.15 9.20 -13.37
CA PHE A 39 2.21 9.03 -11.93
C PHE A 39 3.36 8.10 -11.57
N THR A 40 4.04 8.37 -10.46
CA THR A 40 5.12 7.53 -9.96
C THR A 40 4.89 7.08 -8.52
N THR A 41 4.18 7.89 -7.72
CA THR A 41 3.91 7.58 -6.32
C THR A 41 2.43 7.21 -6.16
N VAL A 42 2.20 6.08 -5.51
CA VAL A 42 0.86 5.52 -5.30
C VAL A 42 0.70 5.16 -3.83
N ILE A 43 -0.38 5.62 -3.21
CA ILE A 43 -0.82 5.11 -1.92
C ILE A 43 -1.91 4.08 -2.22
N CYS A 44 -1.63 2.82 -1.89
CA CYS A 44 -2.56 1.72 -2.14
C CYS A 44 -3.11 1.20 -0.82
N THR A 45 -4.43 1.22 -0.66
CA THR A 45 -5.11 0.70 0.52
C THR A 45 -5.88 -0.57 0.14
N ASP A 46 -5.57 -1.67 0.79
CA ASP A 46 -6.46 -2.83 0.78
C ASP A 46 -7.48 -2.61 1.90
N ILE A 47 -8.70 -2.25 1.51
CA ILE A 47 -9.73 -1.87 2.48
C ILE A 47 -10.18 -3.03 3.35
N SER A 48 -9.96 -4.27 2.93
CA SER A 48 -10.24 -5.45 3.75
C SER A 48 -9.26 -5.60 4.92
N LYS A 49 -8.11 -4.93 4.86
CA LYS A 49 -7.06 -4.94 5.89
C LYS A 49 -7.04 -3.69 6.74
N ASP A 50 -7.59 -2.57 6.23
CA ASP A 50 -7.52 -1.29 6.91
C ASP A 50 -8.20 -1.34 8.28
N GLY A 51 -7.46 -0.96 9.32
CA GLY A 51 -7.96 -0.99 10.69
C GLY A 51 -8.17 -2.38 11.29
N MET A 52 -7.82 -3.44 10.60
CA MET A 52 -8.08 -4.82 11.06
C MET A 52 -6.97 -5.41 11.92
N LEU A 53 -5.78 -4.81 11.94
CA LEU A 53 -4.62 -5.29 12.71
C LEU A 53 -4.28 -6.76 12.40
N SER A 54 -4.46 -7.16 11.15
CA SER A 54 -4.24 -8.55 10.68
C SER A 54 -3.03 -8.70 9.77
N GLY A 55 -2.23 -7.67 9.63
CA GLY A 55 -1.09 -7.62 8.72
C GLY A 55 -1.46 -7.01 7.37
N PRO A 56 -0.48 -6.45 6.66
CA PRO A 56 -0.68 -5.83 5.35
C PRO A 56 -0.78 -6.88 4.24
N SER A 57 -1.27 -6.44 3.08
CA SER A 57 -1.43 -7.28 1.89
C SER A 57 -0.15 -7.36 1.07
N VAL A 58 0.89 -7.97 1.63
CA VAL A 58 2.23 -8.05 1.02
C VAL A 58 2.18 -8.66 -0.38
N ASP A 59 1.40 -9.71 -0.57
CA ASP A 59 1.29 -10.38 -1.87
C ASP A 59 0.69 -9.48 -2.93
N LEU A 60 -0.32 -8.69 -2.59
CA LEU A 60 -0.92 -7.71 -3.49
C LEU A 60 0.11 -6.66 -3.91
N TYR A 61 0.84 -6.11 -2.95
CA TYR A 61 1.84 -5.09 -3.25
C TYR A 61 2.98 -5.64 -4.09
N ARG A 62 3.40 -6.86 -3.82
CA ARG A 62 4.40 -7.55 -4.64
C ARG A 62 3.92 -7.71 -6.09
N GLU A 63 2.67 -8.09 -6.28
CA GLU A 63 2.06 -8.24 -7.60
C GLU A 63 2.02 -6.91 -8.35
N ILE A 64 1.61 -5.83 -7.69
CA ILE A 64 1.57 -4.49 -8.30
C ILE A 64 2.96 -4.07 -8.76
N ILE A 65 3.96 -4.21 -7.90
CA ILE A 65 5.33 -3.81 -8.20
C ILE A 65 5.91 -4.65 -9.33
N ALA A 66 5.69 -5.97 -9.30
CA ALA A 66 6.16 -6.87 -10.35
C ALA A 66 5.55 -6.52 -11.71
N LYS A 67 4.27 -6.23 -11.75
CA LYS A 67 3.58 -5.86 -12.99
C LYS A 67 4.10 -4.53 -13.54
N ALA A 68 4.23 -3.52 -12.69
CA ALA A 68 4.79 -2.23 -13.09
C ALA A 68 6.20 -2.39 -13.63
N THR A 69 7.03 -3.15 -12.94
CA THR A 69 8.41 -3.43 -13.37
C THR A 69 8.45 -4.15 -14.71
N SER A 70 7.53 -5.09 -14.95
CA SER A 70 7.46 -5.82 -16.22
C SER A 70 7.15 -4.91 -17.40
N TYR A 71 6.50 -3.78 -17.17
CA TYR A 71 6.23 -2.76 -18.20
C TYR A 71 7.32 -1.69 -18.27
N GLY A 72 8.39 -1.80 -17.49
CA GLY A 72 9.43 -0.78 -17.40
C GLY A 72 8.98 0.51 -16.70
N LEU A 73 7.93 0.45 -15.92
CA LEU A 73 7.38 1.61 -15.20
C LEU A 73 8.02 1.73 -13.82
N MET A 74 8.35 2.98 -13.44
CA MET A 74 8.78 3.26 -12.08
C MET A 74 7.56 3.38 -11.17
N ILE A 75 7.62 2.76 -9.99
CA ILE A 75 6.59 2.90 -8.97
C ILE A 75 7.23 3.11 -7.60
N ARG A 76 6.69 4.08 -6.86
CA ARG A 76 6.93 4.26 -5.44
C ARG A 76 5.63 3.92 -4.72
N LEU A 77 5.55 2.71 -4.22
CA LEU A 77 4.32 2.21 -3.60
C LEU A 77 4.36 2.41 -2.09
N ILE A 78 3.36 3.13 -1.61
CA ILE A 78 3.13 3.33 -0.18
C ILE A 78 1.98 2.44 0.23
N ALA A 79 2.27 1.50 1.12
CA ALA A 79 1.28 0.54 1.61
C ALA A 79 0.41 1.18 2.68
N SER A 80 -0.89 0.97 2.60
CA SER A 80 -1.85 1.46 3.58
C SER A 80 -2.80 0.34 3.99
N GLY A 81 -2.98 0.19 5.30
CA GLY A 81 -3.89 -0.81 5.86
C GLY A 81 -3.18 -2.04 6.42
N GLY A 82 -3.52 -2.38 7.65
CA GLY A 82 -3.15 -3.64 8.27
C GLY A 82 -1.78 -3.71 8.94
N VAL A 83 -0.94 -2.69 8.83
CA VAL A 83 0.37 -2.70 9.48
C VAL A 83 0.21 -2.79 10.99
N THR A 84 0.80 -3.82 11.60
CA THR A 84 0.59 -4.17 13.01
C THR A 84 1.91 -4.28 13.78
N SER A 85 3.00 -4.64 13.10
CA SER A 85 4.28 -4.94 13.74
C SER A 85 5.46 -4.40 12.93
N ILE A 86 6.62 -4.36 13.55
CA ILE A 86 7.88 -4.03 12.87
C ILE A 86 8.20 -5.09 11.81
N GLN A 87 7.85 -6.36 12.06
CA GLN A 87 8.04 -7.42 11.07
C GLN A 87 7.26 -7.13 9.79
N ASP A 88 6.04 -6.60 9.90
CA ASP A 88 5.25 -6.18 8.74
C ASP A 88 5.98 -5.14 7.91
N LEU A 89 6.65 -4.18 8.57
CA LEU A 89 7.42 -3.15 7.87
C LEU A 89 8.64 -3.74 7.16
N HIS A 90 9.30 -4.72 7.75
CA HIS A 90 10.39 -5.43 7.10
C HIS A 90 9.90 -6.20 5.86
N GLU A 91 8.75 -6.84 5.96
CA GLU A 91 8.16 -7.57 4.83
C GLU A 91 7.75 -6.62 3.70
N LEU A 92 7.19 -5.46 4.02
CA LEU A 92 6.85 -4.44 3.03
C LEU A 92 8.09 -3.91 2.33
N THR A 93 9.15 -3.66 3.08
CA THR A 93 10.43 -3.23 2.52
C THR A 93 10.99 -4.30 1.58
N ALA A 94 10.97 -5.56 2.00
CA ALA A 94 11.47 -6.67 1.21
C ALA A 94 10.69 -6.87 -0.10
N CYS A 95 9.39 -6.60 -0.11
CA CYS A 95 8.58 -6.74 -1.33
C CYS A 95 8.69 -5.53 -2.27
N GLY A 96 9.38 -4.46 -1.85
CA GLY A 96 9.67 -3.30 -2.68
C GLY A 96 8.85 -2.05 -2.41
N CYS A 97 8.03 -2.02 -1.35
CA CYS A 97 7.34 -0.80 -0.96
C CYS A 97 8.33 0.27 -0.50
N THR A 98 8.07 1.52 -0.86
CA THR A 98 8.91 2.65 -0.48
C THR A 98 8.43 3.35 0.79
N GLY A 99 7.23 3.05 1.23
CA GLY A 99 6.67 3.63 2.45
C GLY A 99 5.48 2.84 2.95
N ALA A 100 5.07 3.14 4.16
CA ALA A 100 3.89 2.56 4.77
C ALA A 100 3.18 3.59 5.63
N ILE A 101 1.86 3.51 5.67
CA ILE A 101 1.03 4.31 6.55
C ILE A 101 0.74 3.47 7.79
N VAL A 102 1.10 3.99 8.94
CA VAL A 102 0.85 3.34 10.23
C VAL A 102 -0.16 4.20 11.00
N GLY A 103 -1.28 3.62 11.32
CA GLY A 103 -2.34 4.35 12.02
C GLY A 103 -2.80 3.62 13.28
N LYS A 104 -3.71 2.68 13.14
CA LYS A 104 -4.35 2.03 14.28
C LYS A 104 -3.37 1.31 15.20
N ALA A 105 -2.34 0.65 14.67
CA ALA A 105 -1.34 -0.04 15.50
C ALA A 105 -0.60 0.92 16.43
N LEU A 106 -0.31 2.14 15.96
CA LEU A 106 0.32 3.17 16.77
C LEU A 106 -0.66 3.68 17.83
N HIS A 107 -1.89 3.95 17.45
CA HIS A 107 -2.93 4.41 18.37
C HIS A 107 -3.24 3.37 19.47
N GLU A 108 -3.29 2.09 19.09
CA GLU A 108 -3.57 0.98 20.02
C GLU A 108 -2.34 0.54 20.84
N GLY A 109 -1.19 1.14 20.60
CA GLY A 109 0.03 0.81 21.34
C GLY A 109 0.75 -0.46 20.93
N LEU A 110 0.38 -1.07 19.80
CA LEU A 110 1.07 -2.25 19.27
C LEU A 110 2.43 -1.90 18.68
N LEU A 111 2.55 -0.66 18.18
CA LEU A 111 3.80 -0.07 17.73
C LEU A 111 4.02 1.23 18.48
N THR A 112 5.25 1.50 18.86
CA THR A 112 5.62 2.74 19.55
C THR A 112 6.37 3.68 18.62
N VAL A 113 6.31 4.97 18.91
CA VAL A 113 7.09 5.98 18.18
C VAL A 113 8.58 5.65 18.20
N LYS A 114 9.08 5.13 19.33
CA LYS A 114 10.48 4.73 19.47
C LYS A 114 10.85 3.62 18.49
N GLU A 115 10.03 2.56 18.42
CA GLU A 115 10.25 1.46 17.48
C GLU A 115 10.23 1.94 16.02
N LEU A 116 9.27 2.80 15.67
CA LEU A 116 9.16 3.34 14.32
C LEU A 116 10.36 4.23 13.97
N SER A 117 10.80 5.06 14.92
CA SER A 117 11.96 5.90 14.73
C SER A 117 13.24 5.08 14.51
N GLU A 118 13.43 4.01 15.27
CA GLU A 118 14.55 3.11 15.10
C GLU A 118 14.50 2.38 13.76
N PHE A 119 13.34 1.95 13.35
CA PHE A 119 13.14 1.33 12.04
C PHE A 119 13.54 2.27 10.90
N GLN A 120 13.14 3.54 10.95
CA GLN A 120 13.48 4.53 9.93
C GLN A 120 14.97 4.82 9.83
N LYS A 121 15.69 4.71 10.94
CA LYS A 121 17.15 4.93 10.98
C LYS A 121 17.95 3.73 10.46
N GLY A 122 17.36 2.57 10.55
CA GLY A 122 17.99 1.31 10.19
C GLY A 122 17.98 1.02 8.73
#